data_55bced1cf2115c82c100b3697177bfcb
#
_entry.id   55bced1cf2115c82c100b3697177bfcb
#
_cell.length_a   1.000
_cell.length_b   1.000
_cell.length_c   1.000
_cell.angle_alpha   90.00
_cell.angle_beta   90.00
_cell.angle_gamma   90.00
#
_symmetry.space_group_name_H-M   'P 1'
#
loop_
_entity.id
_entity.type
_entity.pdbx_description
1 polymer ?
#
loop_
_entity_poly.entity_id
_entity_poly.type
_entity_poly.pdbx_seq_one_letter_code
_entity_poly.pdbx_strand_id
1 'polypeptide(L)'
;MAKKIDGFIKLQIPAGKATPAPPVGPALGQKGVNIVQFTKEFNAKTADKGDTIIPVIITVYADKSFSFVLKTPPAAVMIKKACKIQSGSGEPNRKKVAVLSKADLQMIAETKMPDLNAASLEAAMSMIAGTARSMGVTVEE
;
A
#
# COMPACT_ATOMS: atom_id res chain seq x y z
N MET A 1 2.36 24.19 18.64
CA MET A 1 3.20 23.28 19.43
C MET A 1 3.07 21.85 18.90
N ALA A 2 4.18 21.13 18.92
CA ALA A 2 4.13 19.74 18.52
C ALA A 2 3.37 18.91 19.56
N LYS A 3 2.42 18.12 19.10
CA LYS A 3 1.67 17.21 19.97
C LYS A 3 2.51 15.97 20.27
N LYS A 4 2.36 15.45 21.48
CA LYS A 4 3.05 14.23 21.86
C LYS A 4 2.43 13.04 21.12
N ILE A 5 3.26 12.24 20.47
CA ILE A 5 2.82 11.06 19.74
C ILE A 5 2.60 9.91 20.72
N ASP A 6 1.38 9.35 20.71
CA ASP A 6 1.03 8.17 21.50
C ASP A 6 1.41 6.87 20.76
N GLY A 7 1.25 6.85 19.45
CA GLY A 7 1.60 5.67 18.66
C GLY A 7 1.25 5.82 17.18
N PHE A 8 1.55 4.77 16.44
CA PHE A 8 1.27 4.67 15.01
C PHE A 8 0.39 3.46 14.72
N ILE A 9 -0.47 3.61 13.72
CA ILE A 9 -1.30 2.52 13.20
C ILE A 9 -1.03 2.45 11.70
N LYS A 10 -0.71 1.25 11.21
CA LYS A 10 -0.48 1.02 9.77
C LYS A 10 -1.56 0.09 9.25
N LEU A 11 -2.28 0.53 8.23
CA LEU A 11 -3.38 -0.21 7.63
C LEU A 11 -3.28 -0.18 6.11
N GLN A 12 -3.90 -1.17 5.47
CA GLN A 12 -4.11 -1.19 4.02
C GLN A 12 -5.61 -1.23 3.78
N ILE A 13 -6.14 -0.19 3.17
CA ILE A 13 -7.58 0.00 2.99
C ILE A 13 -7.86 0.28 1.52
N PRO A 14 -8.88 -0.36 0.92
CA PRO A 14 -9.31 -0.02 -0.44
C PRO A 14 -9.73 1.45 -0.50
N ALA A 15 -9.31 2.14 -1.56
CA ALA A 15 -9.59 3.56 -1.75
C ALA A 15 -11.10 3.83 -1.78
N GLY A 16 -11.54 4.82 -1.04
CA GLY A 16 -12.95 5.21 -0.97
C GLY A 16 -13.87 4.23 -0.26
N LYS A 17 -13.34 3.16 0.31
CA LYS A 17 -14.12 2.08 0.93
C LYS A 17 -13.79 1.84 2.40
N ALA A 18 -13.24 2.82 3.09
CA ALA A 18 -13.01 2.70 4.52
C ALA A 18 -14.34 2.65 5.28
N THR A 19 -14.46 1.68 6.17
CA THR A 19 -15.66 1.49 7.00
C THR A 19 -15.25 1.24 8.44
N PRO A 20 -16.15 1.45 9.43
CA PRO A 20 -15.86 1.11 10.82
C PRO A 20 -15.71 -0.40 11.08
N ALA A 21 -16.03 -1.22 10.10
CA ALA A 21 -15.89 -2.68 10.21
C ALA A 21 -14.41 -3.10 10.28
N PRO A 22 -14.09 -4.30 10.82
CA PRO A 22 -12.71 -4.80 10.78
C PRO A 22 -12.11 -4.75 9.37
N PRO A 23 -10.79 -4.46 9.22
CA PRO A 23 -9.80 -4.27 10.30
C PRO A 23 -9.67 -2.85 10.83
N VAL A 24 -10.39 -1.87 10.27
CA VAL A 24 -10.23 -0.44 10.61
C VAL A 24 -10.73 -0.14 12.02
N GLY A 25 -11.95 -0.58 12.34
CA GLY A 25 -12.58 -0.30 13.62
C GLY A 25 -11.75 -0.74 14.82
N PRO A 26 -11.40 -2.03 14.93
CA PRO A 26 -10.60 -2.52 16.06
C PRO A 26 -9.24 -1.84 16.18
N ALA A 27 -8.54 -1.61 15.07
CA ALA A 27 -7.22 -0.98 15.07
C ALA A 27 -7.27 0.44 15.62
N LEU A 28 -8.25 1.23 15.20
CA LEU A 28 -8.42 2.61 15.66
C LEU A 28 -9.02 2.67 17.06
N GLY A 29 -9.94 1.76 17.37
CA GLY A 29 -10.60 1.70 18.66
C GLY A 29 -9.64 1.46 19.81
N GLN A 30 -8.63 0.63 19.62
CA GLN A 30 -7.60 0.36 20.62
C GLN A 30 -6.83 1.62 21.03
N LYS A 31 -6.70 2.57 20.12
CA LYS A 31 -6.00 3.84 20.37
C LYS A 31 -6.94 4.98 20.74
N GLY A 32 -8.24 4.73 20.76
CA GLY A 32 -9.24 5.75 21.09
C GLY A 32 -9.46 6.82 20.03
N VAL A 33 -9.14 6.51 18.77
CA VAL A 33 -9.29 7.42 17.64
C VAL A 33 -10.75 7.42 17.16
N ASN A 34 -11.23 8.58 16.70
CA ASN A 34 -12.58 8.69 16.13
C ASN A 34 -12.63 8.00 14.75
N ILE A 35 -13.22 6.82 14.73
CA ILE A 35 -13.29 5.96 13.55
C ILE A 35 -14.11 6.61 12.44
N VAL A 36 -15.23 7.23 12.77
CA VAL A 36 -16.13 7.86 11.79
C VAL A 36 -15.44 9.02 11.09
N GLN A 37 -14.75 9.87 11.84
CA GLN A 37 -14.01 10.99 11.26
C GLN A 37 -12.91 10.50 10.33
N PHE A 38 -12.15 9.49 10.76
CA PHE A 38 -11.09 8.91 9.94
C PHE A 38 -11.64 8.35 8.62
N THR A 39 -12.72 7.57 8.68
CA THR A 39 -13.29 6.97 7.47
C THR A 39 -13.79 8.04 6.50
N LYS A 40 -14.41 9.10 6.97
CA LYS A 40 -14.85 10.22 6.13
C LYS A 40 -13.68 10.91 5.44
N GLU A 41 -12.64 11.25 6.21
CA GLU A 41 -11.46 11.93 5.66
C GLU A 41 -10.69 11.05 4.69
N PHE A 42 -10.52 9.77 5.01
CA PHE A 42 -9.85 8.81 4.13
C PHE A 42 -10.62 8.66 2.81
N ASN A 43 -11.92 8.42 2.90
CA ASN A 43 -12.75 8.24 1.70
C ASN A 43 -12.76 9.50 0.83
N ALA A 44 -12.80 10.69 1.43
CA ALA A 44 -12.73 11.95 0.70
C ALA A 44 -11.39 12.11 -0.05
N LYS A 45 -10.28 11.78 0.60
CA LYS A 45 -8.94 11.90 0.01
C LYS A 45 -8.64 10.83 -1.03
N THR A 46 -9.31 9.69 -0.98
CA THR A 46 -9.03 8.55 -1.87
C THR A 46 -10.14 8.29 -2.89
N ALA A 47 -11.17 9.13 -2.93
CA ALA A 47 -12.31 8.94 -3.83
C ALA A 47 -11.91 8.85 -5.31
N ASP A 48 -10.84 9.57 -5.68
CA ASP A 48 -10.31 9.59 -7.05
C ASP A 48 -9.30 8.47 -7.36
N LYS A 49 -8.97 7.64 -6.36
CA LYS A 49 -7.97 6.56 -6.51
C LYS A 49 -8.55 5.25 -7.04
N GLY A 50 -9.86 5.16 -7.18
CA GLY A 50 -10.55 3.97 -7.70
C GLY A 50 -10.50 2.79 -6.74
N ASP A 51 -10.33 1.58 -7.27
CA ASP A 51 -10.34 0.33 -6.50
C ASP A 51 -8.95 -0.09 -6.02
N THR A 52 -8.03 0.85 -5.89
CA THR A 52 -6.66 0.56 -5.49
C THR A 52 -6.56 0.43 -3.97
N ILE A 53 -5.82 -0.55 -3.49
CA ILE A 53 -5.51 -0.66 -2.06
C ILE A 53 -4.45 0.38 -1.70
N ILE A 54 -4.73 1.20 -0.70
CA ILE A 54 -3.83 2.27 -0.28
C ILE A 54 -3.34 2.00 1.13
N PRO A 55 -2.02 1.89 1.34
CA PRO A 55 -1.46 1.83 2.67
C PRO A 55 -1.59 3.20 3.33
N VAL A 56 -2.00 3.23 4.59
CA VAL A 56 -2.11 4.45 5.38
C VAL A 56 -1.35 4.28 6.68
N ILE A 57 -0.61 5.32 7.05
CA ILE A 57 0.06 5.38 8.35
C ILE A 57 -0.63 6.47 9.15
N ILE A 58 -1.26 6.06 10.24
CA ILE A 58 -2.00 6.96 11.13
C ILE A 58 -1.15 7.24 12.34
N THR A 59 -0.88 8.53 12.61
CA THR A 59 -0.20 8.96 13.82
C THR A 59 -1.24 9.38 14.84
N VAL A 60 -1.23 8.73 16.00
CA VAL A 60 -2.16 9.04 17.11
C VAL A 60 -1.42 9.87 18.14
N TYR A 61 -2.02 10.97 18.56
CA TYR A 61 -1.46 11.88 19.55
C TYR A 61 -2.04 11.63 20.93
N ALA A 62 -1.36 12.14 21.96
CA ALA A 62 -1.76 11.93 23.36
C ALA A 62 -3.14 12.49 23.69
N ASP A 63 -3.59 13.51 22.97
CA ASP A 63 -4.93 14.09 23.10
C ASP A 63 -6.02 13.33 22.33
N LYS A 64 -5.69 12.15 21.80
CA LYS A 64 -6.55 11.30 20.97
C LYS A 64 -6.91 11.89 19.61
N SER A 65 -6.25 12.97 19.20
CA SER A 65 -6.32 13.42 17.82
C SER A 65 -5.43 12.55 16.95
N PHE A 66 -5.61 12.63 15.64
CA PHE A 66 -4.84 11.84 14.71
C PHE A 66 -4.48 12.64 13.46
N SER A 67 -3.41 12.22 12.82
CA SER A 67 -3.10 12.62 11.44
C SER A 67 -2.76 11.35 10.66
N PHE A 68 -2.89 11.39 9.36
CA PHE A 68 -2.56 10.22 8.55
C PHE A 68 -1.88 10.62 7.25
N VAL A 69 -1.03 9.73 6.75
CA VAL A 69 -0.31 9.89 5.50
C VAL A 69 -0.68 8.72 4.60
N LEU A 70 -1.07 9.02 3.37
CA LEU A 70 -1.36 8.02 2.36
C LEU A 70 -0.08 7.69 1.60
N LYS A 71 0.17 6.40 1.41
CA LYS A 71 1.30 5.92 0.63
C LYS A 71 0.81 5.46 -0.74
N THR A 72 1.75 5.19 -1.65
CA THR A 72 1.41 4.58 -2.94
C THR A 72 0.94 3.13 -2.73
N PRO A 73 0.16 2.55 -3.66
CA PRO A 73 -0.28 1.17 -3.53
C PRO A 73 0.89 0.21 -3.31
N PRO A 74 0.68 -0.89 -2.57
CA PRO A 74 1.75 -1.88 -2.38
C PRO A 74 2.25 -2.42 -3.71
N ALA A 75 3.56 -2.66 -3.83
CA ALA A 75 4.17 -3.19 -5.05
C ALA A 75 3.52 -4.50 -5.49
N ALA A 76 3.21 -5.38 -4.54
CA ALA A 76 2.55 -6.65 -4.83
C ALA A 76 1.18 -6.47 -5.50
N VAL A 77 0.39 -5.50 -5.04
CA VAL A 77 -0.91 -5.19 -5.62
C VAL A 77 -0.76 -4.66 -7.05
N MET A 78 0.21 -3.79 -7.27
CA MET A 78 0.48 -3.22 -8.60
C MET A 78 0.94 -4.30 -9.57
N ILE A 79 1.80 -5.22 -9.13
CA ILE A 79 2.28 -6.35 -9.93
C ILE A 79 1.12 -7.27 -10.32
N LYS A 80 0.25 -7.63 -9.37
CA LYS A 80 -0.92 -8.47 -9.64
C LYS A 80 -1.84 -7.82 -10.67
N LYS A 81 -2.05 -6.53 -10.55
CA LYS A 81 -2.90 -5.77 -11.47
C LYS A 81 -2.29 -5.72 -12.88
N ALA A 82 -0.98 -5.48 -12.99
CA ALA A 82 -0.28 -5.44 -14.26
C ALA A 82 -0.27 -6.81 -14.96
N CYS A 83 -0.11 -7.88 -14.19
CA CYS A 83 -0.11 -9.26 -14.70
C CYS A 83 -1.51 -9.85 -14.84
N LYS A 84 -2.54 -9.15 -14.39
CA LYS A 84 -3.95 -9.60 -14.42
C LYS A 84 -4.17 -10.92 -13.66
N ILE A 85 -3.50 -11.08 -12.53
CA ILE A 85 -3.65 -12.25 -11.65
C ILE A 85 -4.30 -11.83 -10.34
N GLN A 86 -5.02 -12.76 -9.70
CA GLN A 86 -5.70 -12.49 -8.43
C GLN A 86 -4.78 -12.69 -7.25
N SER A 87 -3.85 -13.63 -7.33
CA SER A 87 -2.91 -13.91 -6.25
C SER A 87 -1.58 -14.37 -6.80
N GLY A 88 -0.53 -14.20 -6.00
CA GLY A 88 0.79 -14.73 -6.31
C GLY A 88 0.87 -16.23 -6.09
N SER A 89 2.04 -16.81 -6.40
CA SER A 89 2.29 -18.23 -6.23
C SER A 89 2.50 -18.59 -4.74
N GLY A 90 1.98 -19.72 -4.31
CA GLY A 90 2.31 -20.30 -3.02
C GLY A 90 3.70 -20.92 -2.96
N GLU A 91 4.25 -21.26 -4.13
CA GLU A 91 5.60 -21.82 -4.27
C GLU A 91 6.38 -21.04 -5.33
N PRO A 92 6.77 -19.77 -5.03
CA PRO A 92 7.31 -18.88 -6.08
C PRO A 92 8.62 -19.33 -6.68
N ASN A 93 9.39 -20.14 -5.99
CA ASN A 93 10.64 -20.69 -6.51
C ASN A 93 10.44 -21.86 -7.47
N ARG A 94 9.26 -22.47 -7.49
CA ARG A 94 8.93 -23.64 -8.31
C ARG A 94 7.84 -23.34 -9.34
N LYS A 95 6.77 -22.66 -8.91
CA LYS A 95 5.60 -22.37 -9.74
C LYS A 95 5.58 -20.90 -10.10
N LYS A 96 5.79 -20.60 -11.37
CA LYS A 96 5.66 -19.24 -11.89
C LYS A 96 4.25 -19.05 -12.41
N VAL A 97 3.61 -17.94 -12.04
CA VAL A 97 2.20 -17.69 -12.35
C VAL A 97 2.00 -16.64 -13.44
N ALA A 98 3.00 -15.80 -13.70
CA ALA A 98 2.90 -14.74 -14.70
C ALA A 98 4.28 -14.23 -15.11
N VAL A 99 4.29 -13.40 -16.14
CA VAL A 99 5.49 -12.69 -16.60
C VAL A 99 5.19 -11.20 -16.59
N LEU A 100 6.04 -10.42 -15.95
CA LEU A 100 5.93 -8.96 -15.90
C LEU A 100 6.80 -8.36 -17.00
N SER A 101 6.22 -7.55 -17.89
CA SER A 101 6.98 -6.89 -18.94
C SER A 101 7.88 -5.80 -18.36
N LYS A 102 8.96 -5.49 -19.07
CA LYS A 102 9.88 -4.42 -18.67
C LYS A 102 9.19 -3.06 -18.60
N ALA A 103 8.27 -2.80 -19.54
CA ALA A 103 7.50 -1.54 -19.56
C ALA A 103 6.62 -1.42 -18.33
N ASP A 104 5.93 -2.49 -17.95
CA ASP A 104 5.08 -2.49 -16.73
C ASP A 104 5.94 -2.37 -15.47
N LEU A 105 7.08 -3.03 -15.43
CA LEU A 105 8.04 -2.92 -14.33
C LEU A 105 8.50 -1.48 -14.13
N GLN A 106 8.85 -0.80 -15.22
CA GLN A 106 9.27 0.60 -15.21
C GLN A 106 8.14 1.50 -14.69
N MET A 107 6.92 1.32 -15.18
CA MET A 107 5.75 2.08 -14.77
C MET A 107 5.48 1.94 -13.26
N ILE A 108 5.55 0.71 -12.76
CA ILE A 108 5.37 0.43 -11.32
C ILE A 108 6.46 1.12 -10.50
N ALA A 109 7.71 1.03 -10.94
CA ALA A 109 8.85 1.66 -10.27
C ALA A 109 8.71 3.17 -10.23
N GLU A 110 8.31 3.80 -11.32
CA GLU A 110 8.08 5.25 -11.39
C GLU A 110 6.97 5.68 -10.44
N THR A 111 5.86 4.96 -10.41
CA THR A 111 4.73 5.24 -9.51
C THR A 111 5.13 5.11 -8.05
N LYS A 112 5.97 4.13 -7.74
CA LYS A 112 6.40 3.82 -6.37
C LYS A 112 7.58 4.67 -5.91
N MET A 113 8.26 5.35 -6.82
CA MET A 113 9.50 6.10 -6.55
C MET A 113 9.42 7.03 -5.33
N PRO A 114 8.33 7.78 -5.09
CA PRO A 114 8.24 8.65 -3.91
C PRO A 114 8.33 7.91 -2.58
N ASP A 115 7.96 6.63 -2.54
CA ASP A 115 7.97 5.82 -1.32
C ASP A 115 9.20 4.93 -1.21
N LEU A 116 10.03 4.86 -2.26
CA LEU A 116 11.20 3.99 -2.28
C LEU A 116 12.47 4.75 -1.89
N ASN A 117 13.35 4.05 -1.19
CA ASN A 117 14.70 4.53 -0.91
C ASN A 117 15.66 4.05 -2.01
N ALA A 118 15.37 4.46 -3.24
CA ALA A 118 16.16 4.09 -4.41
C ALA A 118 16.90 5.31 -4.95
N ALA A 119 18.16 5.13 -5.28
CA ALA A 119 19.00 6.20 -5.80
C ALA A 119 18.71 6.53 -7.27
N SER A 120 18.11 5.59 -8.01
CA SER A 120 17.80 5.76 -9.43
C SER A 120 16.57 4.94 -9.81
N LEU A 121 16.02 5.20 -10.99
CA LEU A 121 14.90 4.42 -11.53
C LEU A 121 15.30 2.94 -11.70
N GLU A 122 16.52 2.67 -12.16
CA GLU A 122 17.02 1.31 -12.33
C GLU A 122 17.06 0.56 -10.99
N ALA A 123 17.51 1.22 -9.93
CA ALA A 123 17.51 0.65 -8.59
C ALA A 123 16.08 0.35 -8.11
N ALA A 124 15.14 1.26 -8.38
CA ALA A 124 13.73 1.05 -8.06
C ALA A 124 13.15 -0.14 -8.83
N MET A 125 13.46 -0.27 -10.11
CA MET A 125 13.05 -1.41 -10.94
C MET A 125 13.58 -2.72 -10.38
N SER A 126 14.82 -2.74 -9.91
CA SER A 126 15.43 -3.92 -9.29
C SER A 126 14.70 -4.33 -8.01
N MET A 127 14.30 -3.37 -7.19
CA MET A 127 13.53 -3.62 -5.96
C MET A 127 12.17 -4.24 -6.29
N ILE A 128 11.47 -3.68 -7.29
CA ILE A 128 10.16 -4.21 -7.73
C ILE A 128 10.31 -5.60 -8.35
N ALA A 129 11.37 -5.82 -9.14
CA ALA A 129 11.66 -7.13 -9.71
C ALA A 129 11.86 -8.20 -8.63
N GLY A 130 12.54 -7.86 -7.54
CA GLY A 130 12.70 -8.74 -6.39
C GLY A 130 11.36 -9.12 -5.76
N THR A 131 10.46 -8.15 -5.60
CA THR A 131 9.10 -8.39 -5.11
C THR A 131 8.33 -9.31 -6.05
N ALA A 132 8.44 -9.08 -7.36
CA ALA A 132 7.78 -9.93 -8.37
C ALA A 132 8.27 -11.38 -8.29
N ARG A 133 9.57 -11.59 -8.15
CA ARG A 133 10.14 -12.92 -8.00
C ARG A 133 9.60 -13.63 -6.76
N SER A 134 9.44 -12.91 -5.66
CA SER A 134 8.89 -13.46 -4.42
C SER A 134 7.43 -13.89 -4.57
N MET A 135 6.74 -13.38 -5.58
CA MET A 135 5.35 -13.71 -5.89
C MET A 135 5.22 -14.82 -6.95
N GLY A 136 6.32 -15.32 -7.48
CA GLY A 136 6.30 -16.27 -8.57
C GLY A 136 6.05 -15.63 -9.93
N VAL A 137 6.33 -14.35 -10.06
CA VAL A 137 6.24 -13.60 -11.32
C VAL A 137 7.65 -13.43 -11.87
N THR A 138 7.87 -13.89 -13.11
CA THR A 138 9.14 -13.66 -13.78
C THR A 138 9.16 -12.28 -14.43
N VAL A 139 10.32 -11.68 -14.51
CA VAL A 139 10.48 -10.35 -15.09
C VAL A 139 11.15 -10.51 -16.45
N GLU A 140 10.56 -9.90 -17.46
CA GLU A 140 11.09 -9.86 -18.82
C GLU A 140 12.30 -8.91 -18.86
N GLU A 141 13.40 -9.35 -19.42
CA GLU A 141 14.63 -8.55 -19.57
C GLU A 141 14.60 -7.66 -20.80
#